data_783d6afe2a291500c9c61807f55b0743
#
_entry.id   783d6afe2a291500c9c61807f55b0743
#
_cell.length_a   1.000
_cell.length_b   1.000
_cell.length_c   1.000
_cell.angle_alpha   90.00
_cell.angle_beta   90.00
_cell.angle_gamma   90.00
#
_symmetry.space_group_name_H-M   'P 1'
#
loop_
_entity.id
_entity.type
_entity.pdbx_description
1 polymer ?
#
loop_
_entity_poly.entity_id
_entity_poly.type
_entity_poly.pdbx_seq_one_letter_code
_entity_poly.pdbx_strand_id
1 'polypeptide(L)'
;VAPYMLRRTKAEVAPDLPPKIEQVLRVDLEPGHSTAYRELETQARRQVSGLLQSGDRMSILAALTALRRASLDLRLVGGRTGITSAKTNALVEQLQAIPNHKALVFSQFTSYLKLIKEALEEAGIKTAYLDGSTRQRDQVVKEFSEGDAQAFLISLRAGGTGLTLTAADYVFVMDPWWNPAVEEQAIDRAHRIGQKRPVNVYRLVAKGTIEEKVSQLQQRKRDLFTSVVKSSGSLTELASSLLMENNDTN
;
A
#
# COMPACT_ATOMS: atom_id res chain seq x y z
N VAL A 1 0.53 -9.65 -33.22
CA VAL A 1 0.68 -10.18 -31.84
C VAL A 1 -0.65 -10.75 -31.34
N ALA A 2 -1.80 -10.22 -31.78
CA ALA A 2 -3.13 -10.67 -31.34
C ALA A 2 -3.43 -12.17 -31.48
N PRO A 3 -3.02 -12.90 -32.55
CA PRO A 3 -3.35 -14.31 -32.69
C PRO A 3 -2.60 -15.24 -31.71
N TYR A 4 -1.59 -14.74 -30.97
CA TYR A 4 -0.80 -15.55 -30.03
C TYR A 4 -1.01 -15.14 -28.57
N MET A 5 -1.93 -14.22 -28.28
CA MET A 5 -2.26 -13.79 -26.91
C MET A 5 -3.72 -14.07 -26.61
N LEU A 6 -3.97 -15.07 -25.76
CA LEU A 6 -5.27 -15.31 -25.18
C LEU A 6 -5.36 -14.57 -23.83
N ARG A 7 -6.14 -13.50 -23.74
CA ARG A 7 -6.45 -12.81 -22.49
C ARG A 7 -7.88 -13.13 -22.09
N ARG A 8 -8.05 -13.76 -20.94
CA ARG A 8 -9.37 -13.98 -20.33
C ARG A 8 -9.45 -13.19 -19.02
N THR A 9 -10.61 -12.61 -18.76
CA THR A 9 -10.90 -11.94 -17.50
C THR A 9 -11.31 -12.95 -16.44
N LYS A 10 -11.18 -12.60 -15.15
CA LYS A 10 -11.65 -13.45 -14.04
C LYS A 10 -13.15 -13.72 -14.13
N ALA A 11 -13.95 -12.73 -14.52
CA ALA A 11 -15.39 -12.88 -14.71
C ALA A 11 -15.76 -13.94 -15.75
N GLU A 12 -14.93 -14.12 -16.79
CA GLU A 12 -15.15 -15.13 -17.84
C GLU A 12 -14.75 -16.54 -17.41
N VAL A 13 -13.72 -16.69 -16.57
CA VAL A 13 -13.15 -18.00 -16.22
C VAL A 13 -13.54 -18.51 -14.84
N ALA A 14 -14.08 -17.64 -13.99
CA ALA A 14 -14.51 -17.98 -12.63
C ALA A 14 -15.79 -17.22 -12.25
N PRO A 15 -16.94 -17.50 -12.88
CA PRO A 15 -18.20 -16.82 -12.61
C PRO A 15 -18.69 -17.01 -11.17
N ASP A 16 -18.28 -18.08 -10.51
CA ASP A 16 -18.65 -18.41 -9.12
C ASP A 16 -17.74 -17.73 -8.07
N LEU A 17 -16.78 -16.91 -8.51
CA LEU A 17 -15.89 -16.21 -7.59
C LEU A 17 -16.68 -15.13 -6.83
N PRO A 18 -16.64 -15.12 -5.47
CA PRO A 18 -17.32 -14.10 -4.68
C PRO A 18 -16.88 -12.67 -5.06
N PRO A 19 -17.73 -11.66 -4.84
CA PRO A 19 -17.40 -10.29 -5.21
C PRO A 19 -16.20 -9.74 -4.46
N LYS A 20 -15.48 -8.83 -5.13
CA LYS A 20 -14.42 -7.99 -4.53
C LYS A 20 -15.01 -6.61 -4.25
N ILE A 21 -14.98 -6.17 -2.98
CA ILE A 21 -15.50 -4.88 -2.53
C ILE A 21 -14.31 -4.01 -2.18
N GLU A 22 -14.15 -2.90 -2.88
CA GLU A 22 -12.98 -2.02 -2.71
C GLU A 22 -13.38 -0.68 -2.10
N GLN A 23 -12.63 -0.25 -1.09
CA GLN A 23 -12.83 1.02 -0.39
C GLN A 23 -11.50 1.75 -0.18
N VAL A 24 -11.54 3.08 -0.25
CA VAL A 24 -10.41 3.93 0.14
C VAL A 24 -10.69 4.49 1.53
N LEU A 25 -9.89 4.10 2.50
CA LEU A 25 -9.93 4.62 3.86
C LEU A 25 -8.98 5.80 3.98
N ARG A 26 -9.53 7.00 4.04
CA ARG A 26 -8.76 8.23 4.20
C ARG A 26 -8.54 8.52 5.68
N VAL A 27 -7.29 8.62 6.10
CA VAL A 27 -6.89 8.77 7.49
C VAL A 27 -6.28 10.14 7.71
N ASP A 28 -6.75 10.87 8.72
CA ASP A 28 -6.15 12.13 9.15
C ASP A 28 -4.90 11.84 10.00
N LEU A 29 -3.80 12.57 9.73
CA LEU A 29 -2.61 12.47 10.57
C LEU A 29 -2.85 13.16 11.92
N GLU A 30 -2.32 12.62 12.98
CA GLU A 30 -2.27 13.26 14.30
C GLU A 30 -1.60 14.64 14.19
N PRO A 31 -2.02 15.65 14.98
CA PRO A 31 -1.50 17.03 14.86
C PRO A 31 0.02 17.14 14.85
N GLY A 32 0.70 16.41 15.75
CA GLY A 32 2.17 16.39 15.83
C GLY A 32 2.80 15.71 14.60
N HIS A 33 2.19 14.67 14.07
CA HIS A 33 2.61 13.99 12.85
C HIS A 33 2.40 14.90 11.63
N SER A 34 1.25 15.54 11.54
CA SER A 34 0.91 16.46 10.44
C SER A 34 1.88 17.64 10.37
N THR A 35 2.23 18.25 11.53
CA THR A 35 3.19 19.34 11.59
C THR A 35 4.57 18.92 11.11
N ALA A 36 5.11 17.82 11.64
CA ALA A 36 6.41 17.29 11.23
C ALA A 36 6.43 16.88 9.74
N TYR A 37 5.35 16.31 9.24
CA TYR A 37 5.23 15.95 7.83
C TYR A 37 5.30 17.21 6.92
N ARG A 38 4.61 18.30 7.26
CA ARG A 38 4.63 19.55 6.48
C ARG A 38 6.02 20.18 6.43
N GLU A 39 6.77 20.12 7.52
CA GLU A 39 8.16 20.57 7.55
C GLU A 39 9.03 19.77 6.58
N LEU A 40 8.93 18.43 6.62
CA LEU A 40 9.63 17.54 5.70
C LEU A 40 9.21 17.76 4.24
N GLU A 41 7.92 17.96 4.00
CA GLU A 41 7.40 18.27 2.67
C GLU A 41 7.96 19.58 2.13
N THR A 42 8.03 20.62 2.95
CA THR A 42 8.62 21.92 2.58
C THR A 42 10.10 21.79 2.20
N GLN A 43 10.86 21.01 2.96
CA GLN A 43 12.25 20.71 2.64
C GLN A 43 12.39 19.93 1.34
N ALA A 44 11.58 18.90 1.16
CA ALA A 44 11.57 18.08 -0.05
C ALA A 44 11.21 18.89 -1.30
N ARG A 45 10.23 19.79 -1.21
CA ARG A 45 9.86 20.70 -2.31
C ARG A 45 11.06 21.56 -2.77
N ARG A 46 11.78 22.16 -1.83
CA ARG A 46 12.98 22.95 -2.15
C ARG A 46 14.06 22.11 -2.81
N GLN A 47 14.30 20.91 -2.29
CA GLN A 47 15.27 19.97 -2.85
C GLN A 47 14.88 19.53 -4.27
N VAL A 48 13.64 19.09 -4.46
CA VAL A 48 13.13 18.59 -5.74
C VAL A 48 13.15 19.68 -6.82
N SER A 49 12.88 20.95 -6.47
CA SER A 49 12.95 22.07 -7.41
C SER A 49 14.34 22.22 -8.04
N GLY A 50 15.40 22.16 -7.24
CA GLY A 50 16.79 22.20 -7.75
C GLY A 50 17.17 20.93 -8.54
N LEU A 51 16.74 19.77 -8.06
CA LEU A 51 17.03 18.48 -8.69
C LEU A 51 16.33 18.26 -10.03
N LEU A 52 15.15 18.85 -10.23
CA LEU A 52 14.47 18.82 -11.54
C LEU A 52 15.27 19.56 -12.62
N GLN A 53 15.92 20.66 -12.25
CA GLN A 53 16.77 21.42 -13.18
C GLN A 53 18.06 20.67 -13.55
N SER A 54 18.64 19.94 -12.59
CA SER A 54 19.85 19.12 -12.81
C SER A 54 19.59 17.76 -13.43
N GLY A 55 18.31 17.32 -13.49
CA GLY A 55 17.92 16.00 -14.01
C GLY A 55 18.29 14.82 -13.09
N ASP A 56 18.65 15.04 -11.83
CA ASP A 56 19.02 13.98 -10.88
C ASP A 56 17.80 13.22 -10.37
N ARG A 57 17.39 12.21 -11.17
CA ARG A 57 16.25 11.35 -10.87
C ARG A 57 16.40 10.51 -9.60
N MET A 58 17.63 10.13 -9.23
CA MET A 58 17.85 9.30 -8.06
C MET A 58 17.59 10.08 -6.77
N SER A 59 18.08 11.29 -6.69
CA SER A 59 17.82 12.18 -5.53
C SER A 59 16.35 12.58 -5.43
N ILE A 60 15.69 12.84 -6.56
CA ILE A 60 14.22 13.05 -6.59
C ILE A 60 13.48 11.83 -6.02
N LEU A 61 13.82 10.62 -6.47
CA LEU A 61 13.21 9.39 -5.97
C LEU A 61 13.44 9.19 -4.47
N ALA A 62 14.64 9.50 -3.98
CA ALA A 62 14.98 9.45 -2.56
C ALA A 62 14.13 10.41 -1.73
N ALA A 63 13.98 11.67 -2.15
CA ALA A 63 13.15 12.67 -1.49
C ALA A 63 11.67 12.26 -1.45
N LEU A 64 11.12 11.80 -2.56
CA LEU A 64 9.74 11.30 -2.63
C LEU A 64 9.53 10.05 -1.76
N THR A 65 10.52 9.15 -1.70
CA THR A 65 10.47 7.96 -0.84
C THR A 65 10.51 8.34 0.64
N ALA A 66 11.31 9.34 1.01
CA ALA A 66 11.34 9.85 2.38
C ALA A 66 9.98 10.43 2.79
N LEU A 67 9.33 11.23 1.93
CA LEU A 67 7.98 11.75 2.20
C LEU A 67 6.95 10.64 2.34
N ARG A 68 7.01 9.61 1.49
CA ARG A 68 6.11 8.46 1.60
C ARG A 68 6.31 7.68 2.89
N ARG A 69 7.55 7.55 3.36
CA ARG A 69 7.84 6.94 4.66
C ARG A 69 7.35 7.82 5.81
N ALA A 70 7.56 9.14 5.70
CA ALA A 70 7.09 10.10 6.69
C ALA A 70 5.56 10.13 6.83
N SER A 71 4.80 9.93 5.74
CA SER A 71 3.34 9.85 5.79
C SER A 71 2.82 8.59 6.49
N LEU A 72 3.64 7.55 6.59
CA LEU A 72 3.29 6.31 7.29
C LEU A 72 3.61 6.40 8.78
N ASP A 73 4.86 6.71 9.11
CA ASP A 73 5.34 6.80 10.48
C ASP A 73 6.64 7.61 10.53
N LEU A 74 6.73 8.59 11.40
CA LEU A 74 7.90 9.47 11.52
C LEU A 74 9.16 8.72 11.93
N ARG A 75 9.04 7.60 12.66
CA ARG A 75 10.17 6.74 13.04
C ARG A 75 10.94 6.21 11.82
N LEU A 76 10.28 6.09 10.67
CA LEU A 76 10.90 5.62 9.41
C LEU A 76 11.85 6.63 8.76
N VAL A 77 11.84 7.87 9.22
CA VAL A 77 12.68 8.97 8.72
C VAL A 77 13.53 9.61 9.82
N GLY A 78 13.74 8.91 10.94
CA GLY A 78 14.51 9.40 12.07
C GLY A 78 13.78 10.44 12.93
N GLY A 79 12.45 10.52 12.80
CA GLY A 79 11.60 11.39 13.59
C GLY A 79 11.36 10.92 15.02
N ARG A 80 10.59 11.70 15.78
CA ARG A 80 10.33 11.48 17.20
C ARG A 80 9.62 10.15 17.46
N THR A 81 10.08 9.42 18.47
CA THR A 81 9.32 8.34 19.12
C THR A 81 8.19 8.94 19.96
N GLY A 82 7.05 8.23 20.02
CA GLY A 82 5.89 8.67 20.85
C GLY A 82 4.75 9.32 20.08
N ILE A 83 4.90 9.53 18.74
CA ILE A 83 3.78 9.85 17.86
C ILE A 83 3.37 8.55 17.15
N THR A 84 2.16 8.08 17.42
CA THR A 84 1.65 6.85 16.80
C THR A 84 1.24 7.11 15.35
N SER A 85 1.38 6.09 14.51
CA SER A 85 0.89 6.14 13.14
C SER A 85 -0.64 6.04 13.12
N ALA A 86 -1.32 7.10 12.67
CA ALA A 86 -2.78 7.09 12.54
C ALA A 86 -3.29 5.94 11.64
N LYS A 87 -2.52 5.56 10.61
CA LYS A 87 -2.87 4.42 9.75
C LYS A 87 -2.72 3.09 10.47
N THR A 88 -1.71 2.94 11.33
CA THR A 88 -1.55 1.74 12.15
C THR A 88 -2.68 1.63 13.17
N ASN A 89 -3.07 2.74 13.81
CA ASN A 89 -4.21 2.77 14.72
C ASN A 89 -5.51 2.38 14.00
N ALA A 90 -5.77 2.98 12.83
CA ALA A 90 -6.92 2.61 12.01
C ALA A 90 -6.93 1.12 11.61
N LEU A 91 -5.77 0.53 11.30
CA LEU A 91 -5.66 -0.91 11.04
C LEU A 91 -6.00 -1.75 12.26
N VAL A 92 -5.48 -1.38 13.45
CA VAL A 92 -5.78 -2.06 14.71
C VAL A 92 -7.29 -2.06 14.97
N GLU A 93 -7.94 -0.89 14.87
CA GLU A 93 -9.40 -0.75 15.04
C GLU A 93 -10.18 -1.62 14.05
N GLN A 94 -9.79 -1.63 12.78
CA GLN A 94 -10.44 -2.46 11.76
C GLN A 94 -10.29 -3.96 12.08
N LEU A 95 -9.12 -4.42 12.48
CA LEU A 95 -8.89 -5.82 12.81
C LEU A 95 -9.64 -6.24 14.08
N GLN A 96 -9.72 -5.38 15.08
CA GLN A 96 -10.51 -5.62 16.28
C GLN A 96 -12.03 -5.72 15.99
N ALA A 97 -12.50 -4.99 14.97
CA ALA A 97 -13.90 -5.06 14.53
C ALA A 97 -14.26 -6.36 13.77
N ILE A 98 -13.25 -7.12 13.33
CA ILE A 98 -13.43 -8.35 12.53
C ILE A 98 -12.74 -9.57 13.16
N PRO A 99 -12.99 -9.92 14.44
CA PRO A 99 -12.19 -10.92 15.18
C PRO A 99 -12.23 -12.33 14.58
N ASN A 100 -13.28 -12.66 13.81
CA ASN A 100 -13.48 -13.99 13.21
C ASN A 100 -13.05 -14.06 11.73
N HIS A 101 -12.32 -13.06 11.26
CA HIS A 101 -11.84 -12.99 9.88
C HIS A 101 -10.33 -12.96 9.82
N LYS A 102 -9.78 -13.44 8.71
CA LYS A 102 -8.35 -13.33 8.41
C LYS A 102 -8.08 -12.22 7.42
N ALA A 103 -7.01 -11.48 7.66
CA ALA A 103 -6.65 -10.32 6.87
C ALA A 103 -5.23 -10.41 6.30
N LEU A 104 -5.05 -9.97 5.06
CA LEU A 104 -3.74 -9.70 4.48
C LEU A 104 -3.43 -8.21 4.65
N VAL A 105 -2.23 -7.90 5.08
CA VAL A 105 -1.76 -6.52 5.28
C VAL A 105 -0.51 -6.31 4.43
N PHE A 106 -0.64 -5.51 3.38
CA PHE A 106 0.42 -5.25 2.43
C PHE A 106 1.07 -3.89 2.64
N SER A 107 2.39 -3.85 2.61
CA SER A 107 3.18 -2.62 2.46
C SER A 107 4.41 -2.88 1.61
N GLN A 108 4.88 -1.83 0.90
CA GLN A 108 6.16 -1.88 0.21
C GLN A 108 7.35 -1.73 1.16
N PHE A 109 7.13 -1.17 2.36
CA PHE A 109 8.17 -0.89 3.34
C PHE A 109 8.20 -1.96 4.44
N THR A 110 9.20 -2.83 4.40
CA THR A 110 9.38 -3.88 5.42
C THR A 110 9.63 -3.29 6.82
N SER A 111 10.27 -2.12 6.89
CA SER A 111 10.44 -1.38 8.16
C SER A 111 9.10 -0.95 8.76
N TYR A 112 8.14 -0.54 7.92
CA TYR A 112 6.80 -0.19 8.38
C TYR A 112 6.01 -1.43 8.82
N LEU A 113 6.11 -2.54 8.08
CA LEU A 113 5.48 -3.81 8.48
C LEU A 113 5.96 -4.29 9.86
N LYS A 114 7.23 -4.04 10.23
CA LYS A 114 7.74 -4.36 11.57
C LYS A 114 7.07 -3.50 12.65
N LEU A 115 6.90 -2.19 12.41
CA LEU A 115 6.19 -1.30 13.33
C LEU A 115 4.71 -1.67 13.46
N ILE A 116 4.07 -2.08 12.35
CA ILE A 116 2.69 -2.61 12.38
C ILE A 116 2.64 -3.88 13.20
N LYS A 117 3.60 -4.80 13.02
CA LYS A 117 3.67 -6.05 13.78
C LYS A 117 3.70 -5.78 15.28
N GLU A 118 4.60 -4.91 15.73
CA GLU A 118 4.71 -4.50 17.13
C GLU A 118 3.37 -3.99 17.67
N ALA A 119 2.73 -3.07 16.97
CA ALA A 119 1.45 -2.49 17.39
C ALA A 119 0.30 -3.52 17.43
N LEU A 120 0.26 -4.47 16.49
CA LEU A 120 -0.74 -5.54 16.47
C LEU A 120 -0.52 -6.53 17.63
N GLU A 121 0.73 -6.88 17.91
CA GLU A 121 1.09 -7.75 19.05
C GLU A 121 0.74 -7.07 20.39
N GLU A 122 1.02 -5.77 20.55
CA GLU A 122 0.60 -4.98 21.72
C GLU A 122 -0.94 -4.95 21.87
N ALA A 123 -1.68 -4.94 20.76
CA ALA A 123 -3.14 -5.02 20.76
C ALA A 123 -3.69 -6.45 20.94
N GLY A 124 -2.83 -7.46 21.14
CA GLY A 124 -3.21 -8.87 21.31
C GLY A 124 -3.63 -9.57 20.01
N ILE A 125 -3.34 -8.97 18.84
CA ILE A 125 -3.66 -9.53 17.53
C ILE A 125 -2.50 -10.39 17.06
N LYS A 126 -2.74 -11.69 16.87
CA LYS A 126 -1.73 -12.63 16.39
C LYS A 126 -1.43 -12.39 14.91
N THR A 127 -0.14 -12.40 14.57
CA THR A 127 0.34 -12.09 13.22
C THR A 127 1.18 -13.21 12.62
N ALA A 128 1.09 -13.38 11.30
CA ALA A 128 2.09 -14.04 10.48
C ALA A 128 2.87 -12.96 9.69
N TYR A 129 4.11 -13.26 9.29
CA TYR A 129 4.97 -12.28 8.62
C TYR A 129 5.73 -12.91 7.45
N LEU A 130 5.75 -12.23 6.32
CA LEU A 130 6.46 -12.67 5.13
C LEU A 130 7.09 -11.49 4.37
N ASP A 131 8.40 -11.55 4.17
CA ASP A 131 9.14 -10.60 3.34
C ASP A 131 10.14 -11.29 2.40
N GLY A 132 11.02 -10.51 1.75
CA GLY A 132 12.01 -11.02 0.82
C GLY A 132 13.05 -11.95 1.46
N SER A 133 13.25 -11.90 2.77
CA SER A 133 14.21 -12.73 3.52
C SER A 133 13.62 -14.07 4.01
N THR A 134 12.28 -14.22 3.95
CA THR A 134 11.60 -15.43 4.41
C THR A 134 11.94 -16.62 3.53
N ARG A 135 12.58 -17.66 4.12
CA ARG A 135 13.05 -18.85 3.39
C ARG A 135 11.95 -19.91 3.21
N GLN A 136 11.15 -20.16 4.25
CA GLN A 136 10.10 -21.21 4.28
C GLN A 136 8.71 -20.61 4.04
N ARG A 137 8.52 -20.03 2.86
CA ARG A 137 7.29 -19.28 2.54
C ARG A 137 6.03 -20.11 2.60
N ASP A 138 6.09 -21.35 2.06
CA ASP A 138 4.93 -22.25 2.03
C ASP A 138 4.50 -22.67 3.44
N GLN A 139 5.47 -22.85 4.35
CA GLN A 139 5.20 -23.15 5.74
C GLN A 139 4.49 -21.99 6.44
N VAL A 140 4.97 -20.74 6.26
CA VAL A 140 4.34 -19.54 6.83
C VAL A 140 2.92 -19.36 6.31
N VAL A 141 2.69 -19.60 5.01
CA VAL A 141 1.36 -19.56 4.40
C VAL A 141 0.44 -20.62 5.01
N LYS A 142 0.94 -21.84 5.20
CA LYS A 142 0.18 -22.92 5.83
C LYS A 142 -0.15 -22.58 7.29
N GLU A 143 0.81 -22.13 8.07
CA GLU A 143 0.62 -21.71 9.46
C GLU A 143 -0.40 -20.56 9.57
N PHE A 144 -0.37 -19.58 8.66
CA PHE A 144 -1.41 -18.56 8.61
C PHE A 144 -2.78 -19.14 8.26
N SER A 145 -2.86 -20.02 7.27
CA SER A 145 -4.14 -20.56 6.77
C SER A 145 -4.83 -21.45 7.79
N GLU A 146 -4.07 -22.31 8.49
CA GLU A 146 -4.56 -23.34 9.41
C GLU A 146 -4.49 -22.90 10.89
N GLY A 147 -3.62 -21.94 11.23
CA GLY A 147 -3.41 -21.45 12.60
C GLY A 147 -4.35 -20.32 13.00
N ASP A 148 -4.03 -19.69 14.11
CA ASP A 148 -4.85 -18.68 14.80
C ASP A 148 -4.40 -17.23 14.50
N ALA A 149 -3.39 -17.02 13.65
CA ALA A 149 -3.01 -15.69 13.22
C ALA A 149 -4.16 -15.02 12.45
N GLN A 150 -4.56 -13.83 12.90
CA GLN A 150 -5.61 -13.03 12.28
C GLN A 150 -5.08 -12.20 11.13
N ALA A 151 -3.89 -11.61 11.27
CA ALA A 151 -3.28 -10.75 10.26
C ALA A 151 -2.02 -11.38 9.67
N PHE A 152 -1.90 -11.33 8.34
CA PHE A 152 -0.70 -11.73 7.62
C PHE A 152 -0.03 -10.51 7.01
N LEU A 153 1.09 -10.12 7.58
CA LEU A 153 1.90 -8.98 7.14
C LEU A 153 2.81 -9.40 6.01
N ILE A 154 2.63 -8.83 4.84
CA ILE A 154 3.34 -9.27 3.61
C ILE A 154 3.97 -8.07 2.92
N SER A 155 5.27 -8.16 2.63
CA SER A 155 5.87 -7.16 1.75
C SER A 155 5.40 -7.34 0.31
N LEU A 156 5.02 -6.23 -0.36
CA LEU A 156 4.51 -6.27 -1.74
C LEU A 156 5.46 -6.96 -2.71
N ARG A 157 6.77 -6.85 -2.50
CA ARG A 157 7.78 -7.55 -3.31
C ARG A 157 7.75 -9.07 -3.11
N ALA A 158 7.54 -9.52 -1.88
CA ALA A 158 7.47 -10.95 -1.56
C ALA A 158 6.13 -11.56 -1.98
N GLY A 159 5.06 -10.80 -1.94
CA GLY A 159 3.72 -11.21 -2.40
C GLY A 159 3.64 -11.50 -3.90
N GLY A 160 4.63 -11.08 -4.72
CA GLY A 160 4.66 -11.32 -6.17
C GLY A 160 4.86 -12.78 -6.61
N THR A 161 5.17 -13.71 -5.73
CA THR A 161 5.55 -15.10 -6.04
C THR A 161 4.41 -16.10 -5.82
N GLY A 162 3.41 -16.14 -6.70
CA GLY A 162 2.50 -17.30 -6.85
C GLY A 162 1.68 -17.78 -5.65
N LEU A 163 1.75 -17.12 -4.49
CA LEU A 163 1.08 -17.54 -3.25
C LEU A 163 -0.44 -17.57 -3.41
N THR A 164 -1.10 -18.56 -2.82
CA THR A 164 -2.56 -18.64 -2.71
C THR A 164 -2.95 -18.37 -1.26
N LEU A 165 -3.72 -17.30 -1.02
CA LEU A 165 -4.04 -16.78 0.30
C LEU A 165 -5.56 -16.64 0.51
N THR A 166 -6.31 -17.62 0.00
CA THR A 166 -7.79 -17.63 0.04
C THR A 166 -8.38 -17.86 1.42
N ALA A 167 -7.55 -18.13 2.43
CA ALA A 167 -7.97 -18.16 3.83
C ALA A 167 -8.36 -16.75 4.35
N ALA A 168 -7.86 -15.69 3.71
CA ALA A 168 -8.19 -14.31 4.06
C ALA A 168 -9.31 -13.77 3.18
N ASP A 169 -10.23 -13.04 3.79
CA ASP A 169 -11.34 -12.34 3.14
C ASP A 169 -11.29 -10.82 3.35
N TYR A 170 -10.26 -10.34 4.05
CA TYR A 170 -9.91 -8.91 4.18
C TYR A 170 -8.51 -8.64 3.64
N VAL A 171 -8.35 -7.52 2.96
CA VAL A 171 -7.06 -7.07 2.43
C VAL A 171 -6.87 -5.59 2.77
N PHE A 172 -5.79 -5.27 3.44
CA PHE A 172 -5.38 -3.91 3.75
C PHE A 172 -4.12 -3.55 2.97
N VAL A 173 -4.20 -2.52 2.13
CA VAL A 173 -3.05 -1.93 1.44
C VAL A 173 -2.66 -0.68 2.20
N MET A 174 -1.55 -0.75 2.93
CA MET A 174 -1.15 0.29 3.89
C MET A 174 -0.51 1.51 3.22
N ASP A 175 0.00 1.37 2.01
CA ASP A 175 0.58 2.46 1.24
C ASP A 175 0.31 2.27 -0.26
N PRO A 176 -0.09 3.33 -0.99
CA PRO A 176 -0.35 3.22 -2.42
C PRO A 176 0.94 2.95 -3.19
N TRP A 177 0.90 2.03 -4.15
CA TRP A 177 2.05 1.67 -4.97
C TRP A 177 2.10 2.49 -6.26
N TRP A 178 3.30 2.78 -6.78
CA TRP A 178 3.47 3.50 -8.06
C TRP A 178 2.80 2.80 -9.25
N ASN A 179 2.83 1.47 -9.24
CA ASN A 179 2.24 0.64 -10.27
C ASN A 179 0.99 -0.07 -9.72
N PRO A 180 -0.22 0.35 -10.11
CA PRO A 180 -1.45 -0.26 -9.64
C PRO A 180 -1.56 -1.75 -10.00
N ALA A 181 -0.91 -2.22 -11.06
CA ALA A 181 -0.95 -3.62 -11.45
C ALA A 181 -0.28 -4.55 -10.41
N VAL A 182 0.79 -4.07 -9.73
CA VAL A 182 1.45 -4.85 -8.67
C VAL A 182 0.55 -4.95 -7.44
N GLU A 183 -0.18 -3.88 -7.13
CA GLU A 183 -1.15 -3.85 -6.04
C GLU A 183 -2.32 -4.79 -6.31
N GLU A 184 -2.90 -4.73 -7.51
CA GLU A 184 -3.96 -5.65 -7.93
C GLU A 184 -3.48 -7.11 -7.91
N GLN A 185 -2.24 -7.39 -8.33
CA GLN A 185 -1.67 -8.72 -8.27
C GLN A 185 -1.54 -9.23 -6.82
N ALA A 186 -1.25 -8.35 -5.86
CA ALA A 186 -1.22 -8.70 -4.44
C ALA A 186 -2.62 -9.01 -3.89
N ILE A 187 -3.61 -8.18 -4.22
CA ILE A 187 -5.01 -8.38 -3.85
C ILE A 187 -5.56 -9.69 -4.43
N ASP A 188 -5.17 -10.01 -5.64
CA ASP A 188 -5.57 -11.23 -6.36
C ASP A 188 -5.08 -12.53 -5.71
N ARG A 189 -4.22 -12.47 -4.69
CA ARG A 189 -3.85 -13.63 -3.87
C ARG A 189 -4.98 -14.09 -2.95
N ALA A 190 -5.78 -13.16 -2.45
CA ALA A 190 -6.98 -13.46 -1.68
C ALA A 190 -8.19 -13.71 -2.59
N HIS A 191 -8.35 -12.88 -3.64
CA HIS A 191 -9.45 -12.96 -4.59
C HIS A 191 -9.12 -13.90 -5.76
N ARG A 192 -9.13 -15.19 -5.51
CA ARG A 192 -8.74 -16.25 -6.45
C ARG A 192 -9.68 -17.46 -6.33
N ILE A 193 -9.66 -18.33 -7.33
CA ILE A 193 -10.35 -19.65 -7.30
C ILE A 193 -10.03 -20.37 -5.99
N GLY A 194 -11.08 -20.78 -5.28
CA GLY A 194 -11.01 -21.32 -3.91
C GLY A 194 -11.43 -20.36 -2.82
N GLN A 195 -11.62 -19.08 -3.12
CA GLN A 195 -12.22 -18.12 -2.20
C GLN A 195 -13.73 -18.39 -2.06
N LYS A 196 -14.21 -18.46 -0.82
CA LYS A 196 -15.62 -18.75 -0.49
C LYS A 196 -16.40 -17.57 0.04
N ARG A 197 -15.73 -16.46 0.36
CA ARG A 197 -16.31 -15.26 0.95
C ARG A 197 -16.05 -14.03 0.07
N PRO A 198 -16.90 -13.00 0.09
CA PRO A 198 -16.58 -11.71 -0.48
C PRO A 198 -15.24 -11.18 0.05
N VAL A 199 -14.40 -10.65 -0.81
CA VAL A 199 -13.11 -10.08 -0.40
C VAL A 199 -13.24 -8.57 -0.25
N ASN A 200 -13.05 -8.09 0.97
CA ASN A 200 -13.08 -6.68 1.32
C ASN A 200 -11.66 -6.09 1.22
N VAL A 201 -11.46 -5.11 0.36
CA VAL A 201 -10.18 -4.47 0.12
C VAL A 201 -10.22 -3.03 0.60
N TYR A 202 -9.35 -2.69 1.54
CA TYR A 202 -9.17 -1.35 2.08
C TYR A 202 -7.82 -0.78 1.65
N ARG A 203 -7.83 0.37 0.96
CA ARG A 203 -6.63 1.15 0.68
C ARG A 203 -6.56 2.31 1.65
N LEU A 204 -5.56 2.31 2.53
CA LEU A 204 -5.35 3.38 3.49
C LEU A 204 -4.52 4.50 2.87
N VAL A 205 -5.04 5.71 2.90
CA VAL A 205 -4.40 6.90 2.34
C VAL A 205 -4.38 8.00 3.40
N ALA A 206 -3.19 8.48 3.74
CA ALA A 206 -3.04 9.61 4.66
C ALA A 206 -3.42 10.92 3.95
N LYS A 207 -4.42 11.65 4.51
CA LYS A 207 -4.89 12.91 3.96
C LYS A 207 -3.82 14.02 4.05
N GLY A 208 -3.83 14.93 3.09
CA GLY A 208 -2.90 16.06 3.05
C GLY A 208 -1.44 15.64 2.85
N THR A 209 -1.18 14.46 2.29
CA THR A 209 0.17 13.96 2.07
C THR A 209 0.42 13.57 0.60
N ILE A 210 1.67 13.23 0.30
CA ILE A 210 2.08 12.71 -1.01
C ILE A 210 1.29 11.46 -1.41
N GLU A 211 0.70 10.72 -0.47
CA GLU A 211 -0.07 9.52 -0.78
C GLU A 211 -1.34 9.82 -1.58
N GLU A 212 -2.00 10.95 -1.33
CA GLU A 212 -3.14 11.36 -2.14
C GLU A 212 -2.74 11.61 -3.60
N LYS A 213 -1.58 12.23 -3.83
CA LYS A 213 -1.04 12.45 -5.18
C LYS A 213 -0.70 11.14 -5.88
N VAL A 214 -0.08 10.20 -5.15
CA VAL A 214 0.20 8.85 -5.68
C VAL A 214 -1.10 8.12 -6.02
N SER A 215 -2.12 8.19 -5.15
CA SER A 215 -3.43 7.58 -5.38
C SER A 215 -4.13 8.17 -6.61
N GLN A 216 -4.10 9.48 -6.79
CA GLN A 216 -4.63 10.15 -7.98
C GLN A 216 -3.91 9.73 -9.26
N LEU A 217 -2.58 9.62 -9.22
CA LEU A 217 -1.81 9.12 -10.36
C LEU A 217 -2.12 7.65 -10.69
N GLN A 218 -2.33 6.82 -9.68
CA GLN A 218 -2.80 5.45 -9.90
C GLN A 218 -4.16 5.43 -10.60
N GLN A 219 -5.10 6.28 -10.15
CA GLN A 219 -6.42 6.35 -10.76
C GLN A 219 -6.34 6.76 -12.23
N ARG A 220 -5.60 7.83 -12.54
CA ARG A 220 -5.36 8.25 -13.93
C ARG A 220 -4.75 7.14 -14.78
N LYS A 221 -3.81 6.36 -14.22
CA LYS A 221 -3.24 5.21 -14.93
C LYS A 221 -4.27 4.10 -15.17
N ARG A 222 -5.10 3.77 -14.20
CA ARG A 222 -6.20 2.80 -14.37
C ARG A 222 -7.14 3.24 -15.50
N ASP A 223 -7.54 4.49 -15.51
CA ASP A 223 -8.43 5.06 -16.52
C ASP A 223 -7.80 5.03 -17.92
N LEU A 224 -6.49 5.32 -18.03
CA LEU A 224 -5.72 5.22 -19.27
C LEU A 224 -5.53 3.77 -19.75
N PHE A 225 -5.38 2.79 -18.86
CA PHE A 225 -5.30 1.37 -19.25
C PHE A 225 -6.63 0.84 -19.79
N THR A 226 -7.73 1.46 -19.42
CA THR A 226 -9.06 1.18 -19.99
C THR A 226 -9.21 1.80 -21.40
N SER A 227 -8.43 2.82 -21.74
CA SER A 227 -8.50 3.60 -22.99
C SER A 227 -7.23 3.63 -23.86
N VAL A 228 -6.37 2.56 -23.86
CA VAL A 228 -5.16 2.46 -24.72
C VAL A 228 -3.84 3.07 -24.21
N VAL A 229 -2.95 2.17 -23.78
CA VAL A 229 -1.46 2.14 -23.91
C VAL A 229 -0.64 3.43 -23.93
N LYS A 230 0.33 3.46 -23.01
CA LYS A 230 1.58 4.23 -22.87
C LYS A 230 1.53 5.50 -22.05
N SER A 231 2.26 5.49 -20.94
CA SER A 231 3.18 6.58 -20.62
C SER A 231 4.16 6.23 -19.47
N SER A 232 5.42 6.51 -19.72
CA SER A 232 6.59 6.41 -18.84
C SER A 232 6.79 7.63 -17.92
N GLY A 233 5.77 8.47 -17.73
CA GLY A 233 5.87 9.81 -17.13
C GLY A 233 5.87 9.91 -15.59
N SER A 234 5.72 8.80 -14.83
CA SER A 234 5.21 8.84 -13.47
C SER A 234 6.06 9.57 -12.41
N LEU A 235 7.39 9.54 -12.49
CA LEU A 235 8.25 10.13 -11.45
C LEU A 235 8.37 11.64 -11.59
N THR A 236 8.54 12.10 -12.82
CA THR A 236 8.61 13.53 -13.16
C THR A 236 7.27 14.21 -12.93
N GLU A 237 6.16 13.54 -13.31
CA GLU A 237 4.80 14.05 -13.06
C GLU A 237 4.51 14.22 -11.57
N LEU A 238 4.93 13.26 -10.73
CA LEU A 238 4.73 13.38 -9.28
C LEU A 238 5.61 14.48 -8.68
N ALA A 239 6.87 14.57 -9.11
CA ALA A 239 7.75 15.62 -8.67
C ALA A 239 7.21 17.01 -9.05
N SER A 240 6.69 17.15 -10.27
CA SER A 240 6.04 18.37 -10.74
C SER A 240 4.75 18.67 -9.98
N SER A 241 3.89 17.66 -9.72
CA SER A 241 2.66 17.85 -8.94
C SER A 241 2.96 18.23 -7.48
N LEU A 242 4.06 17.74 -6.91
CA LEU A 242 4.51 18.14 -5.59
C LEU A 242 4.85 19.65 -5.53
N LEU A 243 5.34 20.23 -6.64
CA LEU A 243 5.73 21.63 -6.73
C LEU A 243 4.55 22.58 -7.03
N MET A 244 3.50 22.09 -7.73
CA MET A 244 2.43 22.97 -8.26
C MET A 244 1.33 23.33 -7.26
N GLU A 245 1.24 22.71 -6.09
CA GLU A 245 0.15 22.96 -5.13
C GLU A 245 0.48 24.02 -4.07
N ASN A 246 0.79 25.25 -4.46
CA ASN A 246 0.81 26.38 -3.53
C ASN A 246 0.03 27.62 -4.04
N ASN A 247 -0.85 27.47 -5.05
CA ASN A 247 -1.57 28.66 -5.58
C ASN A 247 -3.08 28.73 -5.25
N ASP A 248 -3.65 27.73 -4.54
CA ASP A 248 -5.09 27.70 -4.25
C ASP A 248 -5.41 27.67 -2.75
N THR A 249 -4.80 28.59 -1.98
CA THR A 249 -5.32 28.97 -0.65
C THR A 249 -5.14 30.47 -0.46
N ASN A 250 -6.06 31.19 -1.04
CA ASN A 250 -6.42 32.54 -0.61
C ASN A 250 -7.92 32.60 -0.38
#